data_52e2b78404ec7c49474c0c667e517f51
#
_entry.id   52e2b78404ec7c49474c0c667e517f51
#
_cell.length_a   1.000
_cell.length_b   1.000
_cell.length_c   1.000
_cell.angle_alpha   90.00
_cell.angle_beta   90.00
_cell.angle_gamma   90.00
#
_symmetry.space_group_name_H-M   'P 1'
#
loop_
_entity.id
_entity.type
_entity.pdbx_description
1 polymer ?
#
loop_
_entity_poly.entity_id
_entity_poly.type
_entity_poly.pdbx_seq_one_letter_code
_entity_poly.pdbx_strand_id
1 'polypeptide(L)'
;MSRAFVLPAREARTSTFQRWWDMRGEWVEEPNRRRAGESGVQRIRPRDLQQPLLYCKRQIGHLYRSPLHPFGRPTVLRECHALQALRDLGVRVPELIYCGTRQQAGQWQALLVTAELQGFVSLEDWYGEGMPGYYGSVVQARMLDAVGRTLGRLHHARWQHGCCYPKHIFLRVHGQDDGAQVEVGLLDLEKSRRRLRRHAAARHDLRQLRRHCAAMSEPDWQRLLTAHAGYREVRCDVA
;
A
#
# COMPACT_ATOMS: atom_id res chain seq x y z
N MET A 1 -7.93 -18.33 -6.77
CA MET A 1 -8.08 -18.16 -8.24
C MET A 1 -8.24 -16.68 -8.51
N SER A 2 -7.20 -16.03 -9.07
CA SER A 2 -7.24 -14.60 -9.41
C SER A 2 -8.21 -14.41 -10.59
N ARG A 3 -9.36 -13.77 -10.34
CA ARG A 3 -10.28 -13.40 -11.41
C ARG A 3 -9.68 -12.21 -12.14
N ALA A 4 -9.25 -12.42 -13.37
CA ALA A 4 -8.79 -11.35 -14.25
C ALA A 4 -9.92 -10.31 -14.43
N PHE A 5 -9.62 -9.06 -14.12
CA PHE A 5 -10.51 -7.95 -14.41
C PHE A 5 -10.67 -7.81 -15.94
N VAL A 6 -11.89 -8.03 -16.43
CA VAL A 6 -12.21 -7.90 -17.86
C VAL A 6 -12.54 -6.44 -18.15
N LEU A 7 -11.67 -5.76 -18.89
CA LEU A 7 -11.97 -4.45 -19.44
C LEU A 7 -13.17 -4.56 -20.38
N PRO A 8 -14.09 -3.59 -20.40
CA PRO A 8 -15.20 -3.59 -21.33
C PRO A 8 -14.68 -3.66 -22.77
N ALA A 9 -15.21 -4.59 -23.55
CA ALA A 9 -14.87 -4.75 -24.96
C ALA A 9 -15.23 -3.47 -25.75
N ARG A 10 -14.21 -2.72 -26.16
CA ARG A 10 -14.32 -1.63 -27.10
C ARG A 10 -13.22 -1.74 -28.14
N GLU A 11 -13.64 -1.96 -29.36
CA GLU A 11 -12.91 -1.93 -30.64
C GLU A 11 -11.40 -2.25 -30.70
N ALA A 12 -11.04 -3.13 -31.60
CA ALA A 12 -9.76 -3.81 -31.83
C ALA A 12 -8.53 -2.93 -32.14
N ARG A 13 -8.55 -1.62 -31.88
CA ARG A 13 -7.43 -0.69 -32.17
C ARG A 13 -6.90 0.11 -30.98
N THR A 14 -7.54 0.07 -29.83
CA THR A 14 -7.11 0.86 -28.66
C THR A 14 -6.19 0.05 -27.76
N SER A 15 -4.98 0.56 -27.45
CA SER A 15 -4.05 -0.12 -26.55
C SER A 15 -4.65 -0.27 -25.14
N THR A 16 -4.22 -1.29 -24.41
CA THR A 16 -4.64 -1.50 -23.00
C THR A 16 -4.37 -0.26 -22.14
N PHE A 17 -3.23 0.42 -22.37
CA PHE A 17 -2.92 1.68 -21.70
C PHE A 17 -3.98 2.74 -22.00
N GLN A 18 -4.37 2.92 -23.28
CA GLN A 18 -5.35 3.94 -23.67
C GLN A 18 -6.71 3.66 -23.03
N ARG A 19 -7.15 2.40 -23.01
CA ARG A 19 -8.41 2.02 -22.35
C ARG A 19 -8.44 2.41 -20.88
N TRP A 20 -7.38 2.14 -20.12
CA TRP A 20 -7.24 2.58 -18.74
C TRP A 20 -7.11 4.10 -18.62
N TRP A 21 -6.42 4.73 -19.57
CA TRP A 21 -6.25 6.18 -19.59
C TRP A 21 -7.55 6.94 -19.84
N ASP A 22 -8.45 6.41 -20.65
CA ASP A 22 -9.74 7.01 -20.97
C ASP A 22 -10.82 6.74 -19.92
N MET A 23 -10.61 5.72 -19.08
CA MET A 23 -11.54 5.41 -18.01
C MET A 23 -11.57 6.55 -16.99
N ARG A 24 -12.75 7.00 -16.60
CA ARG A 24 -12.94 8.09 -15.63
C ARG A 24 -13.58 7.54 -14.37
N GLY A 25 -13.20 8.13 -13.23
CA GLY A 25 -13.73 7.86 -11.92
C GLY A 25 -13.83 9.14 -11.10
N GLU A 26 -14.25 9.00 -9.87
CA GLU A 26 -14.30 10.08 -8.89
C GLU A 26 -12.89 10.33 -8.32
N TRP A 27 -12.47 11.59 -8.23
CA TRP A 27 -11.21 11.92 -7.60
C TRP A 27 -11.27 11.68 -6.10
N VAL A 28 -10.36 10.86 -5.57
CA VAL A 28 -10.08 10.71 -4.14
C VAL A 28 -8.84 11.50 -3.74
N GLU A 29 -7.93 11.71 -4.68
CA GLU A 29 -6.84 12.67 -4.58
C GLU A 29 -6.81 13.44 -5.91
N GLU A 30 -7.17 14.73 -5.87
CA GLU A 30 -7.09 15.58 -7.04
C GLU A 30 -5.65 15.69 -7.54
N PRO A 31 -5.45 15.94 -8.85
CA PRO A 31 -4.13 16.06 -9.41
C PRO A 31 -3.31 17.15 -8.71
N ASN A 32 -2.25 16.74 -8.03
CA ASN A 32 -1.33 17.64 -7.34
C ASN A 32 -0.10 17.86 -8.22
N ARG A 33 0.20 19.12 -8.49
CA ARG A 33 1.34 19.55 -9.30
C ARG A 33 2.58 19.74 -8.42
N ARG A 34 3.51 18.82 -8.52
CA ARG A 34 4.81 18.92 -7.82
C ARG A 34 5.96 18.55 -8.76
N ARG A 35 7.10 19.24 -8.64
CA ARG A 35 8.35 18.91 -9.36
C ARG A 35 8.18 18.79 -10.88
N ALA A 36 7.43 19.72 -11.49
CA ALA A 36 7.09 19.73 -12.91
C ALA A 36 6.29 18.49 -13.39
N GLY A 37 5.69 17.74 -12.48
CA GLY A 37 4.79 16.62 -12.79
C GLY A 37 3.46 16.76 -12.08
N GLU A 38 2.51 15.94 -12.52
CA GLU A 38 1.16 15.89 -11.99
C GLU A 38 0.86 14.45 -11.54
N SER A 39 0.23 14.28 -10.38
CA SER A 39 -0.20 12.98 -9.87
C SER A 39 -1.53 13.11 -9.14
N GLY A 40 -2.47 12.24 -9.43
CA GLY A 40 -3.77 12.15 -8.77
C GLY A 40 -4.29 10.71 -8.76
N VAL A 41 -5.29 10.44 -7.92
CA VAL A 41 -5.90 9.12 -7.77
C VAL A 41 -7.40 9.21 -7.98
N GLN A 42 -7.92 8.41 -8.89
CA GLN A 42 -9.36 8.26 -9.13
C GLN A 42 -9.85 6.92 -8.60
N ARG A 43 -11.00 6.92 -7.95
CA ARG A 43 -11.78 5.74 -7.61
C ARG A 43 -12.69 5.39 -8.77
N ILE A 44 -12.57 4.15 -9.25
CA ILE A 44 -13.37 3.63 -10.36
C ILE A 44 -14.27 2.53 -9.82
N ARG A 45 -15.56 2.66 -10.04
CA ARG A 45 -16.54 1.63 -9.69
C ARG A 45 -16.71 0.68 -10.87
N PRO A 46 -16.43 -0.62 -10.72
CA PRO A 46 -16.72 -1.62 -11.74
C PRO A 46 -18.22 -1.68 -12.04
N ARG A 47 -18.57 -2.15 -13.24
CA ARG A 47 -19.98 -2.39 -13.62
C ARG A 47 -20.60 -3.53 -12.80
N ASP A 48 -19.83 -4.56 -12.52
CA ASP A 48 -20.21 -5.65 -11.64
C ASP A 48 -19.96 -5.21 -10.18
N LEU A 49 -21.03 -5.04 -9.43
CA LEU A 49 -20.99 -4.59 -8.03
C LEU A 49 -20.35 -5.59 -7.07
N GLN A 50 -20.15 -6.84 -7.50
CA GLN A 50 -19.41 -7.84 -6.72
C GLN A 50 -17.89 -7.68 -6.83
N GLN A 51 -17.42 -6.92 -7.80
CA GLN A 51 -15.99 -6.63 -7.95
C GLN A 51 -15.57 -5.49 -7.01
N PRO A 52 -14.34 -5.55 -6.48
CA PRO A 52 -13.82 -4.48 -5.62
C PRO A 52 -13.72 -3.17 -6.39
N LEU A 53 -13.83 -2.05 -5.67
CA LEU A 53 -13.49 -0.75 -6.23
C LEU A 53 -12.04 -0.75 -6.71
N LEU A 54 -11.77 0.04 -7.75
CA LEU A 54 -10.43 0.20 -8.28
C LEU A 54 -9.93 1.61 -8.00
N TYR A 55 -8.65 1.70 -7.69
CA TYR A 55 -7.95 2.97 -7.53
C TYR A 55 -6.95 3.13 -8.67
N CYS A 56 -7.16 4.17 -9.48
CA CYS A 56 -6.34 4.47 -10.65
C CYS A 56 -5.48 5.71 -10.36
N LYS A 57 -4.22 5.49 -10.02
CA LYS A 57 -3.22 6.55 -9.92
C LYS A 57 -2.76 6.93 -11.32
N ARG A 58 -2.88 8.23 -11.64
CA ARG A 58 -2.50 8.82 -12.92
C ARG A 58 -1.37 9.80 -12.70
N GLN A 59 -0.35 9.71 -13.53
CA GLN A 59 0.81 10.60 -13.46
C GLN A 59 1.19 11.13 -14.83
N ILE A 60 1.54 12.41 -14.90
CA ILE A 60 2.12 13.07 -16.07
C ILE A 60 3.41 13.74 -15.62
N GLY A 61 4.54 13.41 -16.25
CA GLY A 61 5.84 14.01 -15.93
C GLY A 61 6.35 13.76 -14.50
N HIS A 62 5.69 12.90 -13.72
CA HIS A 62 6.06 12.63 -12.32
C HIS A 62 7.17 11.57 -12.25
N LEU A 63 8.44 12.04 -12.20
CA LEU A 63 9.61 11.21 -12.33
C LEU A 63 10.45 11.15 -11.05
N TYR A 64 11.12 10.03 -10.83
CA TYR A 64 12.24 9.93 -9.92
C TYR A 64 13.55 9.74 -10.70
N ARG A 65 14.64 10.21 -10.14
CA ARG A 65 16.00 10.01 -10.67
C ARG A 65 16.81 9.12 -9.75
N SER A 66 17.68 8.33 -10.34
CA SER A 66 18.65 7.49 -9.63
C SER A 66 19.92 7.33 -10.48
N PRO A 67 21.03 6.81 -9.92
CA PRO A 67 22.21 6.51 -10.73
C PRO A 67 21.93 5.61 -11.94
N LEU A 68 20.99 4.67 -11.80
CA LEU A 68 20.55 3.77 -12.88
C LEU A 68 19.58 4.44 -13.87
N HIS A 69 18.95 5.55 -13.48
CA HIS A 69 17.95 6.28 -14.29
C HIS A 69 18.21 7.79 -14.19
N PRO A 70 19.33 8.29 -14.76
CA PRO A 70 19.72 9.70 -14.62
C PRO A 70 18.73 10.65 -15.29
N PHE A 71 18.07 10.22 -16.37
CA PHE A 71 17.07 11.00 -17.10
C PHE A 71 15.67 10.97 -16.47
N GLY A 72 15.51 10.19 -15.41
CA GLY A 72 14.22 10.02 -14.72
C GLY A 72 13.40 8.86 -15.26
N ARG A 73 12.58 8.30 -14.37
CA ARG A 73 11.66 7.21 -14.63
C ARG A 73 10.35 7.46 -13.87
N PRO A 74 9.17 7.13 -14.41
CA PRO A 74 7.90 7.30 -13.69
C PRO A 74 7.89 6.62 -12.32
N THR A 75 7.46 7.35 -11.28
CA THR A 75 7.45 6.84 -9.90
C THR A 75 6.51 5.67 -9.72
N VAL A 76 5.43 5.60 -10.51
CA VAL A 76 4.50 4.45 -10.59
C VAL A 76 5.24 3.11 -10.77
N LEU A 77 6.31 3.06 -11.56
CA LEU A 77 7.06 1.82 -11.79
C LEU A 77 7.76 1.32 -10.53
N ARG A 78 8.20 2.24 -9.67
CA ARG A 78 8.78 1.89 -8.36
C ARG A 78 7.72 1.36 -7.41
N GLU A 79 6.55 2.00 -7.39
CA GLU A 79 5.41 1.54 -6.60
C GLU A 79 4.91 0.16 -7.07
N CYS A 80 4.79 -0.04 -8.38
CA CYS A 80 4.44 -1.33 -8.97
C CYS A 80 5.42 -2.44 -8.54
N HIS A 81 6.73 -2.19 -8.62
CA HIS A 81 7.75 -3.14 -8.17
C HIS A 81 7.62 -3.43 -6.66
N ALA A 82 7.37 -2.40 -5.84
CA ALA A 82 7.20 -2.57 -4.40
C ALA A 82 5.95 -3.42 -4.08
N LEU A 83 4.81 -3.17 -4.74
CA LEU A 83 3.59 -3.98 -4.59
C LEU A 83 3.85 -5.47 -4.87
N GLN A 84 4.53 -5.78 -5.98
CA GLN A 84 4.87 -7.15 -6.32
C GLN A 84 5.79 -7.79 -5.29
N ALA A 85 6.88 -7.10 -4.95
CA ALA A 85 7.88 -7.63 -4.02
C ALA A 85 7.32 -7.83 -2.60
N LEU A 86 6.46 -6.94 -2.12
CA LEU A 86 5.85 -7.06 -0.80
C LEU A 86 4.82 -8.20 -0.77
N ARG A 87 4.04 -8.36 -1.83
CA ARG A 87 3.13 -9.50 -1.98
C ARG A 87 3.89 -10.83 -1.92
N ASP A 88 5.02 -10.92 -2.62
CA ASP A 88 5.86 -12.12 -2.65
C ASP A 88 6.48 -12.42 -1.27
N LEU A 89 6.68 -11.39 -0.44
CA LEU A 89 7.07 -11.51 0.97
C LEU A 89 5.91 -11.90 1.89
N GLY A 90 4.70 -12.08 1.37
CA GLY A 90 3.51 -12.36 2.18
C GLY A 90 3.01 -11.16 3.00
N VAL A 91 3.37 -9.94 2.61
CA VAL A 91 2.78 -8.70 3.14
C VAL A 91 1.55 -8.37 2.30
N ARG A 92 0.40 -8.18 2.95
CA ARG A 92 -0.81 -7.79 2.26
C ARG A 92 -0.64 -6.37 1.71
N VAL A 93 -0.88 -6.23 0.42
CA VAL A 93 -0.92 -4.97 -0.32
C VAL A 93 -2.10 -5.01 -1.29
N PRO A 94 -2.57 -3.87 -1.83
CA PRO A 94 -3.57 -3.86 -2.89
C PRO A 94 -3.18 -4.76 -4.06
N GLU A 95 -4.14 -5.50 -4.60
CA GLU A 95 -3.90 -6.29 -5.80
C GLU A 95 -3.59 -5.38 -6.98
N LEU A 96 -2.48 -5.65 -7.65
CA LEU A 96 -2.08 -4.93 -8.85
C LEU A 96 -2.90 -5.43 -10.05
N ILE A 97 -3.75 -4.57 -10.58
CA ILE A 97 -4.60 -4.86 -11.75
C ILE A 97 -3.91 -4.46 -13.04
N TYR A 98 -3.30 -3.26 -13.05
CA TYR A 98 -2.59 -2.76 -14.22
C TYR A 98 -1.48 -1.78 -13.82
N CYS A 99 -0.37 -1.85 -14.53
CA CYS A 99 0.69 -0.86 -14.46
C CYS A 99 1.23 -0.63 -15.87
N GLY A 100 1.29 0.62 -16.29
CA GLY A 100 1.79 0.95 -17.62
C GLY A 100 2.30 2.37 -17.73
N THR A 101 3.19 2.58 -18.70
CA THR A 101 3.75 3.89 -19.02
C THR A 101 3.80 4.08 -20.52
N ARG A 102 3.68 5.34 -20.97
CA ARG A 102 3.96 5.74 -22.36
C ARG A 102 4.58 7.13 -22.41
N GLN A 103 5.20 7.45 -23.51
CA GLN A 103 5.57 8.83 -23.81
C GLN A 103 4.59 9.42 -24.83
N GLN A 104 4.13 10.63 -24.56
CA GLN A 104 3.28 11.39 -25.47
C GLN A 104 3.69 12.86 -25.42
N ALA A 105 3.91 13.48 -26.57
CA ALA A 105 4.38 14.87 -26.69
C ALA A 105 5.60 15.18 -25.78
N GLY A 106 6.57 14.27 -25.74
CA GLY A 106 7.79 14.43 -24.94
C GLY A 106 7.62 14.21 -23.42
N GLN A 107 6.40 13.95 -22.95
CA GLN A 107 6.11 13.71 -21.52
C GLN A 107 5.78 12.26 -21.23
N TRP A 108 6.21 11.79 -20.07
CA TRP A 108 5.81 10.50 -19.54
C TRP A 108 4.38 10.56 -18.99
N GLN A 109 3.55 9.66 -19.43
CA GLN A 109 2.27 9.33 -18.84
C GLN A 109 2.38 7.96 -18.18
N ALA A 110 1.84 7.83 -16.97
CA ALA A 110 1.92 6.60 -16.21
C ALA A 110 0.62 6.29 -15.47
N LEU A 111 0.30 5.02 -15.37
CA LEU A 111 -0.88 4.49 -14.69
C LEU A 111 -0.49 3.37 -13.75
N LEU A 112 -1.09 3.37 -12.57
CA LEU A 112 -1.13 2.25 -11.63
C LEU A 112 -2.58 2.03 -11.23
N VAL A 113 -3.11 0.85 -11.50
CA VAL A 113 -4.47 0.47 -11.11
C VAL A 113 -4.37 -0.67 -10.10
N THR A 114 -4.98 -0.46 -8.96
CA THR A 114 -5.03 -1.44 -7.86
C THR A 114 -6.47 -1.67 -7.42
N ALA A 115 -6.75 -2.86 -6.90
CA ALA A 115 -8.02 -3.15 -6.25
C ALA A 115 -8.04 -2.63 -4.82
N GLU A 116 -9.22 -2.28 -4.35
CA GLU A 116 -9.45 -1.90 -2.96
C GLU A 116 -9.08 -3.01 -1.98
N LEU A 117 -8.55 -2.64 -0.84
CA LEU A 117 -8.49 -3.51 0.34
C LEU A 117 -9.87 -3.54 1.01
N GLN A 118 -10.77 -4.39 0.51
CA GLN A 118 -12.16 -4.45 0.97
C GLN A 118 -12.27 -4.82 2.45
N GLY A 119 -13.06 -4.03 3.20
CA GLY A 119 -13.31 -4.26 4.62
C GLY A 119 -12.14 -3.89 5.54
N PHE A 120 -11.13 -3.20 5.00
CA PHE A 120 -10.06 -2.65 5.80
C PHE A 120 -10.36 -1.20 6.17
N VAL A 121 -9.95 -0.81 7.38
CA VAL A 121 -9.92 0.59 7.86
C VAL A 121 -8.47 1.01 8.09
N SER A 122 -8.16 2.30 7.97
CA SER A 122 -6.80 2.74 8.26
C SER A 122 -6.51 2.72 9.76
N LEU A 123 -5.24 2.62 10.15
CA LEU A 123 -4.82 2.75 11.55
C LEU A 123 -5.15 4.17 12.09
N GLU A 124 -5.22 5.17 11.22
CA GLU A 124 -5.67 6.52 11.58
C GLU A 124 -7.15 6.51 11.98
N ASP A 125 -8.02 5.91 11.14
CA ASP A 125 -9.45 5.77 11.42
C ASP A 125 -9.70 4.83 12.60
N TRP A 126 -8.88 3.78 12.77
CA TRP A 126 -8.95 2.88 13.92
C TRP A 126 -8.95 3.65 15.25
N TYR A 127 -8.03 4.59 15.39
CA TYR A 127 -7.98 5.43 16.58
C TYR A 127 -8.97 6.60 16.54
N GLY A 128 -9.18 7.20 15.38
CA GLY A 128 -10.04 8.37 15.20
C GLY A 128 -11.52 8.07 15.43
N GLU A 129 -11.98 6.87 15.05
CA GLU A 129 -13.36 6.43 15.21
C GLU A 129 -13.61 5.63 16.49
N GLY A 130 -12.64 5.57 17.41
CA GLY A 130 -12.81 4.91 18.69
C GLY A 130 -12.87 3.38 18.64
N MET A 131 -12.36 2.75 17.58
CA MET A 131 -12.35 1.29 17.40
C MET A 131 -11.72 0.52 18.57
N PRO A 132 -10.66 1.02 19.27
CA PRO A 132 -10.13 0.36 20.46
C PRO A 132 -11.19 0.15 21.55
N GLY A 133 -12.08 1.13 21.75
CA GLY A 133 -13.18 1.02 22.70
C GLY A 133 -14.28 0.05 22.25
N TYR A 134 -14.55 0.00 20.96
CA TYR A 134 -15.52 -0.90 20.37
C TYR A 134 -15.09 -2.38 20.41
N TYR A 135 -13.84 -2.66 20.01
CA TYR A 135 -13.33 -4.04 19.94
C TYR A 135 -12.73 -4.56 21.25
N GLY A 136 -12.43 -3.68 22.20
CA GLY A 136 -11.85 -4.03 23.48
C GLY A 136 -10.34 -4.33 23.46
N SER A 137 -9.77 -4.54 24.65
CA SER A 137 -8.30 -4.63 24.84
C SER A 137 -7.66 -5.85 24.18
N VAL A 138 -8.38 -6.97 24.07
CA VAL A 138 -7.85 -8.20 23.45
C VAL A 138 -7.61 -7.99 21.95
N VAL A 139 -8.60 -7.44 21.23
CA VAL A 139 -8.47 -7.17 19.79
C VAL A 139 -7.45 -6.05 19.55
N GLN A 140 -7.44 -5.00 20.40
CA GLN A 140 -6.43 -3.95 20.35
C GLN A 140 -5.01 -4.54 20.46
N ALA A 141 -4.78 -5.43 21.40
CA ALA A 141 -3.49 -6.09 21.57
C ALA A 141 -3.09 -6.92 20.33
N ARG A 142 -4.02 -7.68 19.75
CA ARG A 142 -3.81 -8.46 18.53
C ARG A 142 -3.50 -7.57 17.34
N MET A 143 -4.19 -6.45 17.22
CA MET A 143 -3.94 -5.46 16.17
C MET A 143 -2.50 -4.94 16.25
N LEU A 144 -2.05 -4.52 17.43
CA LEU A 144 -0.68 -4.04 17.64
C LEU A 144 0.36 -5.12 17.32
N ASP A 145 0.10 -6.35 17.73
CA ASP A 145 0.96 -7.50 17.42
C ASP A 145 1.01 -7.77 15.91
N ALA A 146 -0.13 -7.68 15.22
CA ALA A 146 -0.21 -7.89 13.78
C ALA A 146 0.53 -6.79 13.01
N VAL A 147 0.36 -5.51 13.39
CA VAL A 147 1.10 -4.38 12.80
C VAL A 147 2.59 -4.54 13.05
N GLY A 148 2.99 -4.83 14.30
CA GLY A 148 4.39 -5.05 14.67
C GLY A 148 5.03 -6.16 13.82
N ARG A 149 4.38 -7.33 13.73
CA ARG A 149 4.87 -8.46 12.91
C ARG A 149 4.94 -8.13 11.42
N THR A 150 3.96 -7.40 10.88
CA THR A 150 3.95 -7.02 9.45
C THR A 150 5.11 -6.07 9.14
N LEU A 151 5.33 -5.05 9.96
CA LEU A 151 6.49 -4.16 9.83
C LEU A 151 7.80 -4.90 10.08
N GLY A 152 7.84 -5.85 11.03
CA GLY A 152 8.99 -6.72 11.28
C GLY A 152 9.37 -7.53 10.05
N ARG A 153 8.40 -8.16 9.38
CA ARG A 153 8.58 -8.90 8.11
C ARG A 153 9.16 -8.02 7.02
N LEU A 154 8.57 -6.84 6.83
CA LEU A 154 9.03 -5.85 5.86
C LEU A 154 10.50 -5.47 6.08
N HIS A 155 10.84 -5.09 7.31
CA HIS A 155 12.17 -4.61 7.66
C HIS A 155 13.21 -5.74 7.69
N HIS A 156 12.83 -6.96 8.06
CA HIS A 156 13.72 -8.14 8.01
C HIS A 156 14.17 -8.41 6.58
N ALA A 157 13.28 -8.26 5.60
CA ALA A 157 13.59 -8.34 4.16
C ALA A 157 14.31 -7.09 3.62
N ARG A 158 14.71 -6.17 4.50
CA ARG A 158 15.40 -4.90 4.19
C ARG A 158 14.56 -3.92 3.37
N TRP A 159 13.24 -4.09 3.32
CA TRP A 159 12.35 -3.12 2.72
C TRP A 159 12.01 -2.00 3.72
N GLN A 160 12.08 -0.78 3.25
CA GLN A 160 11.59 0.44 3.91
C GLN A 160 10.29 0.84 3.23
N HIS A 161 9.25 1.12 4.00
CA HIS A 161 8.00 1.66 3.47
C HIS A 161 8.21 3.08 2.89
N GLY A 162 8.86 3.93 3.65
CA GLY A 162 9.19 5.29 3.25
C GLY A 162 8.06 6.31 3.43
N CYS A 163 6.81 5.85 3.57
CA CYS A 163 5.61 6.63 3.89
C CYS A 163 4.79 5.90 4.97
N CYS A 164 5.44 5.44 6.05
CA CYS A 164 4.83 4.65 7.11
C CYS A 164 3.99 5.55 8.04
N TYR A 165 2.89 6.09 7.50
CA TYR A 165 1.90 6.88 8.24
C TYR A 165 0.74 6.00 8.68
N PRO A 166 0.02 6.34 9.77
CA PRO A 166 -1.16 5.58 10.21
C PRO A 166 -2.19 5.38 9.10
N LYS A 167 -2.45 6.39 8.29
CA LYS A 167 -3.38 6.34 7.14
C LYS A 167 -2.95 5.38 6.01
N HIS A 168 -1.72 4.86 6.04
CA HIS A 168 -1.21 3.91 5.04
C HIS A 168 -1.05 2.48 5.60
N ILE A 169 -1.40 2.27 6.85
CA ILE A 169 -1.49 0.95 7.49
C ILE A 169 -2.96 0.63 7.63
N PHE A 170 -3.41 -0.42 6.99
CA PHE A 170 -4.80 -0.82 6.93
C PHE A 170 -5.04 -2.10 7.72
N LEU A 171 -6.18 -2.17 8.37
CA LEU A 171 -6.54 -3.20 9.35
C LEU A 171 -7.88 -3.80 8.99
N ARG A 172 -8.00 -5.13 9.06
CA ARG A 172 -9.27 -5.83 8.97
C ARG A 172 -9.38 -6.86 10.08
N VAL A 173 -10.47 -6.80 10.84
CA VAL A 173 -10.76 -7.73 11.91
C VAL A 173 -11.70 -8.80 11.39
N HIS A 174 -11.36 -10.06 11.61
CA HIS A 174 -12.20 -11.22 11.35
C HIS A 174 -12.57 -11.90 12.65
N GLY A 175 -13.85 -12.19 12.82
CA GLY A 175 -14.38 -12.80 14.05
C GLY A 175 -14.55 -11.78 15.16
N GLN A 176 -14.90 -12.27 16.33
CA GLN A 176 -15.17 -11.49 17.53
C GLN A 176 -14.43 -12.08 18.73
N ASP A 177 -14.30 -11.30 19.78
CA ASP A 177 -13.75 -11.68 21.07
C ASP A 177 -12.37 -12.40 20.97
N ASP A 178 -12.21 -13.46 21.74
CA ASP A 178 -10.97 -14.24 21.78
C ASP A 178 -10.65 -15.03 20.51
N GLY A 179 -11.58 -15.13 19.56
CA GLY A 179 -11.38 -15.72 18.24
C GLY A 179 -10.92 -14.72 17.17
N ALA A 180 -10.97 -13.42 17.46
CA ALA A 180 -10.68 -12.39 16.46
C ALA A 180 -9.25 -12.49 15.89
N GLN A 181 -9.16 -12.38 14.56
CA GLN A 181 -7.88 -12.29 13.84
C GLN A 181 -7.78 -10.92 13.18
N VAL A 182 -6.59 -10.36 13.14
CA VAL A 182 -6.35 -9.06 12.52
C VAL A 182 -5.39 -9.22 11.33
N GLU A 183 -5.87 -8.87 10.16
CA GLU A 183 -5.05 -8.69 8.97
C GLU A 183 -4.52 -7.26 8.89
N VAL A 184 -3.31 -7.13 8.36
CA VAL A 184 -2.67 -5.82 8.15
C VAL A 184 -2.28 -5.68 6.68
N GLY A 185 -2.73 -4.59 6.04
CA GLY A 185 -2.36 -4.21 4.69
C GLY A 185 -1.55 -2.92 4.66
N LEU A 186 -0.68 -2.76 3.66
CA LEU A 186 0.14 -1.55 3.48
C LEU A 186 -0.20 -0.85 2.16
N LEU A 187 -0.36 0.47 2.20
CA LEU A 187 -0.63 1.34 1.06
C LEU A 187 0.48 2.39 0.84
N ASP A 188 0.42 3.09 -0.30
CA ASP A 188 1.34 4.17 -0.70
C ASP A 188 2.82 3.75 -0.67
N LEU A 189 3.14 2.78 -1.52
CA LEU A 189 4.49 2.22 -1.65
C LEU A 189 5.38 3.00 -2.62
N GLU A 190 4.98 4.19 -3.07
CA GLU A 190 5.73 5.00 -4.03
C GLU A 190 7.16 5.32 -3.59
N LYS A 191 7.36 5.51 -2.28
CA LYS A 191 8.69 5.78 -1.70
C LYS A 191 9.38 4.53 -1.17
N SER A 192 8.74 3.37 -1.30
CA SER A 192 9.30 2.10 -0.81
C SER A 192 10.57 1.73 -1.57
N ARG A 193 11.52 1.18 -0.83
CA ARG A 193 12.84 0.80 -1.36
C ARG A 193 13.56 -0.20 -0.49
N ARG A 194 14.45 -0.99 -1.08
CA ARG A 194 15.37 -1.84 -0.31
C ARG A 194 16.52 -1.00 0.27
N ARG A 195 16.89 -1.32 1.50
CA ARG A 195 18.00 -0.71 2.23
C ARG A 195 19.13 -1.72 2.36
N LEU A 196 20.36 -1.23 2.50
CA LEU A 196 21.51 -2.10 2.78
C LEU A 196 21.37 -2.80 4.12
N ARG A 197 20.85 -2.11 5.12
CA ARG A 197 20.72 -2.60 6.50
C ARG A 197 19.26 -2.55 6.97
N ARG A 198 18.76 -3.68 7.51
CA ARG A 198 17.39 -3.80 8.03
C ARG A 198 17.05 -2.76 9.10
N HIS A 199 17.98 -2.48 10.04
CA HIS A 199 17.73 -1.50 11.10
C HIS A 199 17.60 -0.06 10.56
N ALA A 200 18.22 0.28 9.43
CA ALA A 200 18.03 1.58 8.83
C ALA A 200 16.61 1.76 8.24
N ALA A 201 16.04 0.68 7.67
CA ALA A 201 14.65 0.66 7.23
C ALA A 201 13.70 0.81 8.43
N ALA A 202 13.86 -0.05 9.44
CA ALA A 202 13.04 -0.06 10.66
C ALA A 202 13.05 1.29 11.37
N ARG A 203 14.24 1.85 11.62
CA ARG A 203 14.39 3.14 12.32
C ARG A 203 13.64 4.28 11.61
N HIS A 204 13.68 4.32 10.28
CA HIS A 204 12.98 5.36 9.52
C HIS A 204 11.47 5.22 9.69
N ASP A 205 10.93 4.05 9.40
CA ASP A 205 9.50 3.82 9.34
C ASP A 205 8.84 3.85 10.73
N LEU A 206 9.46 3.22 11.74
CA LEU A 206 8.96 3.27 13.11
C LEU A 206 8.99 4.68 13.70
N ARG A 207 10.05 5.48 13.44
CA ARG A 207 10.09 6.88 13.84
C ARG A 207 8.99 7.70 13.16
N GLN A 208 8.72 7.44 11.87
CA GLN A 208 7.67 8.12 11.13
C GLN A 208 6.28 7.76 11.69
N LEU A 209 6.02 6.46 11.92
CA LEU A 209 4.78 5.99 12.51
C LEU A 209 4.54 6.61 13.88
N ARG A 210 5.53 6.55 14.78
CA ARG A 210 5.40 7.12 16.14
C ARG A 210 5.09 8.61 16.13
N ARG A 211 5.75 9.37 15.24
CA ARG A 211 5.55 10.82 15.13
C ARG A 211 4.13 11.17 14.68
N HIS A 212 3.52 10.36 13.84
CA HIS A 212 2.23 10.66 13.20
C HIS A 212 1.05 9.88 13.79
N CYS A 213 1.26 9.07 14.82
CA CYS A 213 0.22 8.34 15.53
C CYS A 213 0.15 8.78 17.00
N ALA A 214 -0.23 10.04 17.22
CA ALA A 214 -0.30 10.62 18.57
C ALA A 214 -1.34 9.92 19.47
N ALA A 215 -2.39 9.36 18.88
CA ALA A 215 -3.44 8.64 19.59
C ALA A 215 -2.99 7.27 20.14
N MET A 216 -1.88 6.71 19.64
CA MET A 216 -1.33 5.46 20.16
C MET A 216 -0.61 5.72 21.50
N SER A 217 -1.10 5.09 22.56
CA SER A 217 -0.51 5.18 23.90
C SER A 217 0.92 4.62 23.97
N GLU A 218 1.69 5.00 24.99
CA GLU A 218 3.04 4.43 25.16
C GLU A 218 3.02 2.91 25.39
N PRO A 219 2.12 2.33 26.21
CA PRO A 219 2.01 0.87 26.34
C PRO A 219 1.72 0.18 24.99
N ASP A 220 0.81 0.73 24.18
CA ASP A 220 0.51 0.22 22.85
C ASP A 220 1.74 0.26 21.93
N TRP A 221 2.46 1.36 21.97
CA TRP A 221 3.70 1.52 21.22
C TRP A 221 4.74 0.49 21.60
N GLN A 222 4.95 0.25 22.90
CA GLN A 222 5.89 -0.75 23.39
C GLN A 222 5.49 -2.16 22.98
N ARG A 223 4.19 -2.47 23.00
CA ARG A 223 3.68 -3.76 22.51
C ARG A 223 3.99 -3.94 21.03
N LEU A 224 3.71 -2.95 20.19
CA LEU A 224 4.03 -2.98 18.77
C LEU A 224 5.53 -3.21 18.55
N LEU A 225 6.41 -2.50 19.27
CA LEU A 225 7.86 -2.68 19.17
C LEU A 225 8.31 -4.08 19.58
N THR A 226 7.71 -4.66 20.62
CA THR A 226 8.00 -6.02 21.06
C THR A 226 7.63 -7.03 19.98
N ALA A 227 6.45 -6.90 19.38
CA ALA A 227 6.02 -7.76 18.28
C ALA A 227 6.89 -7.59 17.02
N HIS A 228 7.30 -6.35 16.71
CA HIS A 228 8.22 -6.06 15.62
C HIS A 228 9.59 -6.72 15.82
N ALA A 229 10.18 -6.58 17.01
CA ALA A 229 11.48 -7.15 17.34
C ALA A 229 11.45 -8.68 17.42
N GLY A 230 10.30 -9.24 17.82
CA GLY A 230 10.07 -10.68 17.92
C GLY A 230 9.84 -11.37 16.58
N TYR A 231 9.69 -10.62 15.47
CA TYR A 231 9.53 -11.23 14.16
C TYR A 231 10.76 -12.06 13.78
N ARG A 232 10.55 -13.35 13.59
CA ARG A 232 11.52 -14.29 13.04
C ARG A 232 10.91 -14.91 11.79
N GLU A 233 11.69 -15.00 10.73
CA GLU A 233 11.29 -15.72 9.53
C GLU A 233 11.10 -17.19 9.88
N VAL A 234 9.86 -17.67 9.80
CA VAL A 234 9.61 -19.11 9.86
C VAL A 234 10.20 -19.71 8.58
N ARG A 235 11.34 -20.35 8.67
CA ARG A 235 11.83 -21.20 7.58
C ARG A 235 10.82 -22.34 7.44
N CYS A 236 10.03 -22.33 6.37
CA CYS A 236 9.39 -23.54 5.92
C CYS A 236 10.53 -24.42 5.39
N ASP A 237 11.01 -25.34 6.20
CA ASP A 237 11.80 -26.46 5.71
C ASP A 237 10.84 -27.27 4.85
N VAL A 238 10.86 -27.01 3.56
CA VAL A 238 10.23 -27.87 2.56
C VAL A 238 11.12 -29.12 2.49
N ALA A 239 10.66 -30.18 3.17
CA ALA A 239 11.18 -31.53 3.02
C ALA A 239 10.75 -32.10 1.67
#